data_8f260765edab6395d22edf5f5205fa02
#
_entry.id   8f260765edab6395d22edf5f5205fa02
#
_cell.length_a   1.000
_cell.length_b   1.000
_cell.length_c   1.000
_cell.angle_alpha   90.00
_cell.angle_beta   90.00
_cell.angle_gamma   90.00
#
_symmetry.space_group_name_H-M   'P 1'
#
loop_
_entity.id
_entity.type
_entity.pdbx_description
1 polymer ?
#
loop_
_entity_poly.entity_id
_entity_poly.type
_entity_poly.pdbx_seq_one_letter_code
_entity_poly.pdbx_strand_id
1 'polypeptide(L)'
;TLSNIFKSPHREAVLTTPLCSGNICHVGEATMGERTIGNLLFLNQTPDPTTWDNRNVRRMTEELKIFQPDIIEADPAYLAILSRASLMTGYPLYQPKCIVLTYEFPSHLHYRQIHRAFPGIPVVSSYGSTETGHVFTQCEAGSFHQNIATCHVDIQGFREEFGNPGVGRILVSTVGNPWFVLLRYDVGDLASINTIARCPCGRSEGLRIDSIEGRFRDITFDTKGRVVTLKRLDDALEPVDALLTYKVVQTAPQHYTMYYEAETGARGNSANVLPDILHTLYGKNAAIEISSNSALTPEQSGKFRLAHTVCELHDVEIFK
;
A
#
# COMPACT_ATOMS: atom_id res chain seq x y z
N THR A 1 17.14 -17.70 -1.36
CA THR A 1 15.72 -17.56 -1.79
C THR A 1 14.88 -17.12 -0.61
N LEU A 2 13.92 -16.23 -0.84
CA LEU A 2 12.98 -15.71 0.17
C LEU A 2 12.31 -16.84 0.98
N SER A 3 12.03 -17.97 0.33
CA SER A 3 11.42 -19.16 0.96
C SER A 3 12.24 -19.74 2.14
N ASN A 4 13.53 -19.48 2.24
CA ASN A 4 14.36 -19.97 3.34
C ASN A 4 14.32 -19.05 4.57
N ILE A 5 14.02 -17.76 4.39
CA ILE A 5 13.92 -16.79 5.49
C ILE A 5 12.72 -17.15 6.38
N PHE A 6 11.61 -17.57 5.77
CA PHE A 6 10.37 -17.90 6.47
C PHE A 6 10.29 -19.30 7.08
N LYS A 7 11.29 -20.17 6.81
CA LYS A 7 11.31 -21.56 7.31
C LYS A 7 12.01 -21.74 8.66
N SER A 8 12.76 -20.75 9.13
CA SER A 8 13.48 -20.78 10.40
C SER A 8 12.90 -19.77 11.38
N PRO A 9 13.08 -19.93 12.69
CA PRO A 9 12.83 -18.87 13.64
C PRO A 9 13.57 -17.60 13.19
N HIS A 10 12.85 -16.51 12.97
CA HIS A 10 13.40 -15.22 12.53
C HIS A 10 12.92 -14.12 13.48
N ARG A 11 13.65 -13.01 13.51
CA ARG A 11 13.25 -11.80 14.21
C ARG A 11 12.59 -10.84 13.23
N GLU A 12 11.51 -10.22 13.65
CA GLU A 12 10.69 -9.36 12.82
C GLU A 12 10.43 -8.02 13.51
N ALA A 13 10.66 -6.93 12.81
CA ALA A 13 10.27 -5.61 13.27
C ALA A 13 9.02 -5.16 12.50
N VAL A 14 8.01 -4.74 13.23
CA VAL A 14 6.71 -4.30 12.70
C VAL A 14 6.61 -2.78 12.76
N LEU A 15 6.38 -2.15 11.62
CA LEU A 15 6.20 -0.71 11.51
C LEU A 15 4.85 -0.39 10.87
N THR A 16 3.86 -0.12 11.69
CA THR A 16 2.50 0.23 11.26
C THR A 16 1.86 1.20 12.24
N THR A 17 0.61 1.60 11.99
CA THR A 17 -0.15 2.37 12.96
C THR A 17 -0.33 1.57 14.26
N PRO A 18 -0.14 2.19 15.44
CA PRO A 18 -0.40 1.53 16.71
C PRO A 18 -1.91 1.32 16.97
N LEU A 19 -2.78 1.84 16.10
CA LEU A 19 -4.24 1.74 16.20
C LEU A 19 -4.81 0.51 15.45
N CYS A 20 -3.97 -0.32 14.81
CA CYS A 20 -4.44 -1.53 14.13
C CYS A 20 -5.06 -2.53 15.11
N SER A 21 -6.27 -3.00 14.77
CA SER A 21 -6.91 -4.11 15.48
C SER A 21 -6.05 -5.38 15.39
N GLY A 22 -5.85 -6.06 16.49
CA GLY A 22 -5.04 -7.28 16.56
C GLY A 22 -3.57 -7.07 16.92
N ASN A 23 -3.05 -5.86 16.81
CA ASN A 23 -1.74 -5.52 17.36
C ASN A 23 -1.86 -5.00 18.79
N ILE A 24 -0.81 -5.20 19.58
CA ILE A 24 -0.75 -4.59 20.90
C ILE A 24 -0.64 -3.08 20.71
N CYS A 25 -1.60 -2.35 21.27
CA CYS A 25 -1.58 -0.89 21.26
C CYS A 25 -0.40 -0.37 22.09
N HIS A 26 0.60 0.18 21.41
CA HIS A 26 1.75 0.81 22.05
C HIS A 26 1.74 2.33 21.84
N VAL A 27 0.59 2.94 22.09
CA VAL A 27 0.48 4.41 22.07
C VAL A 27 1.09 4.98 23.34
N GLY A 28 2.07 5.85 23.19
CA GLY A 28 2.75 6.49 24.29
C GLY A 28 4.18 6.01 24.51
N GLU A 29 4.77 6.36 25.65
CA GLU A 29 6.15 6.06 25.99
C GLU A 29 6.28 4.64 26.55
N ALA A 30 6.44 3.63 25.69
CA ALA A 30 6.79 2.28 26.08
C ALA A 30 8.24 1.97 25.73
N THR A 31 8.93 1.26 26.61
CA THR A 31 10.31 0.79 26.37
C THR A 31 10.36 -0.22 25.24
N MET A 32 11.52 -0.44 24.64
CA MET A 32 11.70 -1.46 23.62
C MET A 32 11.30 -2.86 24.12
N GLY A 33 11.61 -3.20 25.41
CA GLY A 33 11.25 -4.47 26.02
C GLY A 33 9.73 -4.69 26.11
N GLU A 34 8.98 -3.66 26.48
CA GLU A 34 7.51 -3.71 26.54
C GLU A 34 6.84 -3.84 25.16
N ARG A 35 7.53 -3.44 24.11
CA ARG A 35 7.08 -3.54 22.72
C ARG A 35 7.65 -4.76 21.98
N THR A 36 8.43 -5.61 22.68
CA THR A 36 8.98 -6.84 22.12
C THR A 36 8.21 -8.04 22.66
N ILE A 37 7.60 -8.81 21.75
CA ILE A 37 6.83 -10.01 22.06
C ILE A 37 7.45 -11.20 21.35
N GLY A 38 8.17 -12.03 22.08
CA GLY A 38 8.92 -13.12 21.47
C GLY A 38 9.95 -12.57 20.46
N ASN A 39 9.77 -12.92 19.19
CA ASN A 39 10.64 -12.47 18.11
C ASN A 39 10.12 -11.26 17.32
N LEU A 40 9.05 -10.60 17.82
CA LEU A 40 8.43 -9.44 17.18
C LEU A 40 8.75 -8.17 17.96
N LEU A 41 9.24 -7.14 17.28
CA LEU A 41 9.40 -5.79 17.82
C LEU A 41 8.46 -4.81 17.13
N PHE A 42 7.56 -4.18 17.87
CA PHE A 42 6.71 -3.09 17.37
C PHE A 42 7.44 -1.74 17.50
N LEU A 43 7.77 -1.12 16.35
CA LEU A 43 8.61 0.07 16.31
C LEU A 43 7.85 1.36 16.60
N ASN A 44 6.64 1.48 16.06
CA ASN A 44 5.90 2.74 16.12
C ASN A 44 5.13 2.92 17.42
N GLN A 45 5.05 4.17 17.88
CA GLN A 45 4.35 4.56 19.12
C GLN A 45 3.37 5.72 18.89
N THR A 46 3.35 6.32 17.71
CA THR A 46 2.52 7.50 17.39
C THR A 46 1.58 7.21 16.23
N PRO A 47 0.29 7.60 16.33
CA PRO A 47 -0.69 7.32 15.27
C PRO A 47 -0.40 8.03 13.95
N ASP A 48 0.24 9.20 14.01
CA ASP A 48 0.55 10.02 12.84
C ASP A 48 2.06 10.07 12.59
N PRO A 49 2.57 9.37 11.58
CA PRO A 49 4.00 9.36 11.27
C PRO A 49 4.52 10.69 10.72
N THR A 50 3.64 11.59 10.28
CA THR A 50 4.06 12.92 9.80
C THR A 50 4.52 13.84 10.95
N THR A 51 4.20 13.46 12.19
CA THR A 51 4.61 14.17 13.40
C THR A 51 5.92 13.67 13.99
N TRP A 52 6.57 12.66 13.39
CA TRP A 52 7.84 12.16 13.91
C TRP A 52 8.94 13.22 13.88
N ASP A 53 9.50 13.49 15.04
CA ASP A 53 10.68 14.33 15.20
C ASP A 53 11.99 13.52 15.12
N ASN A 54 13.12 14.21 15.22
CA ASN A 54 14.43 13.57 15.20
C ASN A 54 14.63 12.54 16.32
N ARG A 55 13.94 12.68 17.47
CA ARG A 55 14.02 11.71 18.58
C ARG A 55 13.29 10.41 18.21
N ASN A 56 12.12 10.50 17.58
CA ASN A 56 11.38 9.33 17.11
C ASN A 56 12.21 8.55 16.07
N VAL A 57 12.77 9.25 15.07
CA VAL A 57 13.58 8.64 14.01
C VAL A 57 14.83 7.99 14.62
N ARG A 58 15.57 8.70 15.46
CA ARG A 58 16.76 8.19 16.14
C ARG A 58 16.44 6.94 16.98
N ARG A 59 15.37 6.99 17.80
CA ARG A 59 14.94 5.85 18.61
C ARG A 59 14.69 4.62 17.74
N MET A 60 13.87 4.73 16.67
CA MET A 60 13.55 3.61 15.79
C MET A 60 14.80 3.06 15.09
N THR A 61 15.71 3.91 14.66
CA THR A 61 16.95 3.46 14.02
C THR A 61 17.90 2.75 14.99
N GLU A 62 17.99 3.23 16.23
CA GLU A 62 18.79 2.58 17.30
C GLU A 62 18.17 1.24 17.71
N GLU A 63 16.84 1.17 17.87
CA GLU A 63 16.14 -0.06 18.21
C GLU A 63 16.31 -1.13 17.11
N LEU A 64 16.23 -0.76 15.83
CA LEU A 64 16.49 -1.66 14.72
C LEU A 64 17.94 -2.21 14.76
N LYS A 65 18.93 -1.37 15.09
CA LYS A 65 20.33 -1.80 15.24
C LYS A 65 20.53 -2.78 16.41
N ILE A 66 19.82 -2.57 17.51
CA ILE A 66 19.88 -3.45 18.69
C ILE A 66 19.17 -4.77 18.41
N PHE A 67 17.95 -4.69 17.87
CA PHE A 67 17.11 -5.84 17.62
C PHE A 67 17.58 -6.71 16.45
N GLN A 68 18.16 -6.09 15.41
CA GLN A 68 18.68 -6.77 14.21
C GLN A 68 17.64 -7.71 13.58
N PRO A 69 16.48 -7.20 13.11
CA PRO A 69 15.46 -8.04 12.52
C PRO A 69 15.93 -8.70 11.22
N ASP A 70 15.50 -9.93 10.99
CA ASP A 70 15.66 -10.58 9.69
C ASP A 70 14.69 -10.00 8.67
N ILE A 71 13.48 -9.62 9.13
CA ILE A 71 12.40 -9.07 8.33
C ILE A 71 11.93 -7.75 8.93
N ILE A 72 11.65 -6.77 8.09
CA ILE A 72 10.83 -5.62 8.45
C ILE A 72 9.48 -5.79 7.75
N GLU A 73 8.41 -6.00 8.53
CA GLU A 73 7.03 -5.93 8.06
C GLU A 73 6.53 -4.50 8.27
N ALA A 74 6.05 -3.85 7.21
CA ALA A 74 5.73 -2.44 7.32
C ALA A 74 4.52 -2.00 6.49
N ASP A 75 3.82 -1.01 7.02
CA ASP A 75 2.99 -0.12 6.24
C ASP A 75 3.89 0.68 5.29
N PRO A 76 3.59 0.68 3.96
CA PRO A 76 4.44 1.31 2.96
C PRO A 76 4.62 2.82 3.18
N ALA A 77 3.58 3.55 3.62
CA ALA A 77 3.67 4.98 3.87
C ALA A 77 4.56 5.27 5.09
N TYR A 78 4.39 4.51 6.17
CA TYR A 78 5.21 4.65 7.39
C TYR A 78 6.68 4.36 7.10
N LEU A 79 6.97 3.29 6.36
CA LEU A 79 8.36 2.95 6.03
C LEU A 79 8.98 3.96 5.06
N ALA A 80 8.22 4.48 4.10
CA ALA A 80 8.70 5.54 3.20
C ALA A 80 9.04 6.83 3.97
N ILE A 81 8.20 7.25 4.93
CA ILE A 81 8.46 8.41 5.78
C ILE A 81 9.70 8.19 6.63
N LEU A 82 9.84 7.02 7.29
CA LEU A 82 11.02 6.68 8.08
C LEU A 82 12.29 6.64 7.21
N SER A 83 12.22 6.06 6.02
CA SER A 83 13.31 6.00 5.04
C SER A 83 13.80 7.40 4.68
N ARG A 84 12.89 8.29 4.31
CA ARG A 84 13.21 9.69 3.99
C ARG A 84 13.82 10.43 5.18
N ALA A 85 13.19 10.31 6.36
CA ALA A 85 13.66 10.95 7.57
C ALA A 85 15.07 10.47 7.98
N SER A 86 15.33 9.17 7.85
CA SER A 86 16.66 8.57 8.09
C SER A 86 17.74 9.17 7.18
N LEU A 87 17.46 9.29 5.89
CA LEU A 87 18.38 9.88 4.92
C LEU A 87 18.63 11.37 5.19
N MET A 88 17.60 12.12 5.59
CA MET A 88 17.70 13.56 5.89
C MET A 88 18.47 13.82 7.20
N THR A 89 18.29 12.98 8.20
CA THR A 89 18.92 13.16 9.54
C THR A 89 20.29 12.50 9.65
N GLY A 90 20.65 11.64 8.69
CA GLY A 90 21.90 10.87 8.71
C GLY A 90 21.90 9.72 9.72
N TYR A 91 20.75 9.30 10.27
CA TYR A 91 20.64 8.12 11.12
C TYR A 91 20.41 6.88 10.24
N PRO A 92 21.42 6.02 9.98
CA PRO A 92 21.31 4.91 9.05
C PRO A 92 20.40 3.82 9.60
N LEU A 93 19.50 3.30 8.74
CA LEU A 93 18.65 2.16 9.04
C LEU A 93 19.43 0.85 9.00
N TYR A 94 19.11 -0.06 9.92
CA TYR A 94 19.58 -1.43 9.86
C TYR A 94 19.04 -2.11 8.60
N GLN A 95 19.89 -2.89 7.91
CA GLN A 95 19.54 -3.57 6.65
C GLN A 95 19.04 -5.00 6.95
N PRO A 96 17.74 -5.29 6.84
CA PRO A 96 17.19 -6.64 7.04
C PRO A 96 17.51 -7.55 5.84
N LYS A 97 17.14 -8.83 5.93
CA LYS A 97 17.22 -9.75 4.79
C LYS A 97 16.10 -9.54 3.78
N CYS A 98 14.94 -9.04 4.24
CA CYS A 98 13.75 -8.79 3.41
C CYS A 98 12.86 -7.74 4.06
N ILE A 99 12.11 -7.01 3.23
CA ILE A 99 11.03 -6.12 3.64
C ILE A 99 9.73 -6.68 3.09
N VAL A 100 8.70 -6.77 3.94
CA VAL A 100 7.35 -7.17 3.56
C VAL A 100 6.43 -5.96 3.72
N LEU A 101 5.87 -5.46 2.63
CA LEU A 101 4.88 -4.38 2.66
C LEU A 101 3.47 -4.96 2.76
N THR A 102 2.71 -4.48 3.72
CA THR A 102 1.33 -4.88 3.99
C THR A 102 0.54 -3.71 4.58
N TYR A 103 -0.68 -3.92 5.06
CA TYR A 103 -1.58 -2.94 5.68
C TYR A 103 -2.23 -1.93 4.72
N GLU A 104 -1.48 -1.38 3.74
CA GLU A 104 -1.96 -0.41 2.77
C GLU A 104 -1.46 -0.69 1.35
N PHE A 105 -1.97 0.07 0.38
CA PHE A 105 -1.51 0.02 -1.01
C PHE A 105 -0.07 0.58 -1.13
N PRO A 106 0.90 -0.22 -1.57
CA PRO A 106 2.27 0.25 -1.78
C PRO A 106 2.40 0.97 -3.12
N SER A 107 2.48 2.30 -3.10
CA SER A 107 2.67 3.11 -4.31
C SER A 107 4.10 3.03 -4.85
N HIS A 108 4.29 3.38 -6.13
CA HIS A 108 5.62 3.54 -6.75
C HIS A 108 6.49 4.54 -5.97
N LEU A 109 5.86 5.57 -5.41
CA LEU A 109 6.57 6.58 -4.60
C LEU A 109 7.09 6.00 -3.30
N HIS A 110 6.32 5.10 -2.64
CA HIS A 110 6.76 4.39 -1.45
C HIS A 110 7.95 3.49 -1.77
N TYR A 111 7.85 2.67 -2.81
CA TYR A 111 8.97 1.80 -3.25
C TYR A 111 10.22 2.61 -3.53
N ARG A 112 10.12 3.73 -4.24
CA ARG A 112 11.26 4.60 -4.56
C ARG A 112 11.97 5.12 -3.31
N GLN A 113 11.22 5.62 -2.33
CA GLN A 113 11.77 6.13 -1.06
C GLN A 113 12.39 5.01 -0.23
N ILE A 114 11.75 3.85 -0.16
CA ILE A 114 12.24 2.68 0.57
C ILE A 114 13.54 2.18 -0.06
N HIS A 115 13.60 2.00 -1.38
CA HIS A 115 14.80 1.52 -2.05
C HIS A 115 16.01 2.46 -1.91
N ARG A 116 15.79 3.77 -1.77
CA ARG A 116 16.87 4.73 -1.47
C ARG A 116 17.52 4.48 -0.11
N ALA A 117 16.75 4.05 0.89
CA ALA A 117 17.24 3.77 2.24
C ALA A 117 17.68 2.31 2.44
N PHE A 118 17.15 1.39 1.63
CA PHE A 118 17.42 -0.04 1.68
C PHE A 118 17.91 -0.58 0.31
N PRO A 119 19.08 -0.13 -0.15
CA PRO A 119 19.59 -0.52 -1.47
C PRO A 119 19.88 -2.01 -1.54
N GLY A 120 19.30 -2.68 -2.53
CA GLY A 120 19.53 -4.13 -2.77
C GLY A 120 18.78 -5.07 -1.84
N ILE A 121 18.02 -4.57 -0.88
CA ILE A 121 17.15 -5.40 -0.03
C ILE A 121 15.90 -5.78 -0.81
N PRO A 122 15.53 -7.07 -0.88
CA PRO A 122 14.27 -7.50 -1.48
C PRO A 122 13.07 -6.89 -0.75
N VAL A 123 12.16 -6.28 -1.52
CA VAL A 123 10.90 -5.71 -1.03
C VAL A 123 9.77 -6.46 -1.73
N VAL A 124 8.89 -7.10 -0.96
CA VAL A 124 7.74 -7.85 -1.45
C VAL A 124 6.48 -7.39 -0.74
N SER A 125 5.32 -7.63 -1.35
CA SER A 125 4.02 -7.32 -0.75
C SER A 125 3.29 -8.57 -0.30
N SER A 126 2.59 -8.45 0.83
CA SER A 126 1.62 -9.41 1.34
C SER A 126 0.26 -8.74 1.44
N TYR A 127 -0.76 -9.40 0.90
CA TYR A 127 -2.14 -8.89 0.92
C TYR A 127 -3.03 -9.78 1.77
N GLY A 128 -3.83 -9.16 2.62
CA GLY A 128 -4.81 -9.81 3.46
C GLY A 128 -5.62 -8.80 4.26
N SER A 129 -6.55 -9.30 5.06
CA SER A 129 -7.32 -8.50 6.01
C SER A 129 -7.44 -9.21 7.34
N THR A 130 -7.87 -8.48 8.37
CA THR A 130 -8.13 -9.07 9.70
C THR A 130 -9.17 -10.19 9.62
N GLU A 131 -10.16 -10.04 8.74
CA GLU A 131 -11.26 -11.00 8.57
C GLU A 131 -10.84 -12.25 7.81
N THR A 132 -9.96 -12.11 6.83
CA THR A 132 -9.62 -13.21 5.90
C THR A 132 -8.25 -13.83 6.15
N GLY A 133 -7.39 -13.17 6.94
CA GLY A 133 -5.99 -13.52 7.07
C GLY A 133 -5.20 -13.20 5.79
N HIS A 134 -4.08 -13.91 5.55
CA HIS A 134 -3.26 -13.74 4.36
C HIS A 134 -3.91 -14.38 3.13
N VAL A 135 -4.24 -13.56 2.13
CA VAL A 135 -4.93 -13.98 0.90
C VAL A 135 -3.97 -14.15 -0.26
N PHE A 136 -3.08 -13.17 -0.49
CA PHE A 136 -2.08 -13.21 -1.55
C PHE A 136 -0.69 -12.84 -1.02
N THR A 137 0.33 -13.48 -1.59
CA THR A 137 1.73 -13.14 -1.34
C THR A 137 2.44 -12.92 -2.67
N GLN A 138 3.16 -11.82 -2.80
CA GLN A 138 3.94 -11.51 -3.97
C GLN A 138 5.18 -12.41 -4.04
N CYS A 139 5.47 -12.95 -5.21
CA CYS A 139 6.66 -13.73 -5.47
C CYS A 139 7.80 -12.86 -6.01
N GLU A 140 8.99 -13.46 -6.13
CA GLU A 140 10.21 -12.84 -6.69
C GLU A 140 10.06 -12.37 -8.14
N ALA A 141 9.03 -12.84 -8.87
CA ALA A 141 8.69 -12.38 -10.22
C ALA A 141 7.63 -11.28 -10.24
N GLY A 142 7.26 -10.72 -9.07
CA GLY A 142 6.32 -9.62 -8.93
C GLY A 142 4.83 -10.01 -8.95
N SER A 143 4.48 -11.26 -9.27
CA SER A 143 3.09 -11.73 -9.29
C SER A 143 2.60 -12.11 -7.89
N PHE A 144 1.33 -11.88 -7.62
CA PHE A 144 0.68 -12.29 -6.38
C PHE A 144 0.04 -13.67 -6.54
N HIS A 145 0.34 -14.58 -5.63
CA HIS A 145 -0.19 -15.94 -5.58
C HIS A 145 -1.15 -16.10 -4.42
N GLN A 146 -2.30 -16.70 -4.68
CA GLN A 146 -3.31 -17.03 -3.67
C GLN A 146 -2.75 -18.02 -2.63
N ASN A 147 -3.09 -17.81 -1.38
CA ASN A 147 -2.88 -18.76 -0.30
C ASN A 147 -4.02 -19.78 -0.28
N ILE A 148 -3.89 -20.84 -1.06
CA ILE A 148 -4.92 -21.89 -1.21
C ILE A 148 -5.19 -22.68 0.09
N ALA A 149 -4.28 -22.61 1.06
CA ALA A 149 -4.46 -23.31 2.34
C ALA A 149 -5.47 -22.62 3.25
N THR A 150 -5.72 -21.32 3.07
CA THR A 150 -6.57 -20.52 3.96
C THR A 150 -7.84 -19.99 3.31
N CYS A 151 -7.83 -19.82 1.99
CA CYS A 151 -8.97 -19.21 1.31
C CYS A 151 -9.10 -19.67 -0.15
N HIS A 152 -10.32 -19.53 -0.67
CA HIS A 152 -10.62 -19.48 -2.09
C HIS A 152 -10.99 -18.06 -2.48
N VAL A 153 -10.55 -17.61 -3.65
CA VAL A 153 -10.75 -16.24 -4.14
C VAL A 153 -11.44 -16.26 -5.49
N ASP A 154 -12.49 -15.45 -5.62
CA ASP A 154 -13.12 -15.07 -6.88
C ASP A 154 -12.86 -13.59 -7.17
N ILE A 155 -12.76 -13.23 -8.45
CA ILE A 155 -12.71 -11.84 -8.88
C ILE A 155 -13.96 -11.52 -9.69
N GLN A 156 -14.78 -10.61 -9.18
CA GLN A 156 -15.97 -10.14 -9.88
C GLN A 156 -15.64 -8.88 -10.68
N GLY A 157 -15.58 -9.02 -12.00
CA GLY A 157 -15.16 -7.95 -12.91
C GLY A 157 -16.13 -6.79 -12.99
N PHE A 158 -15.62 -5.63 -13.40
CA PHE A 158 -16.45 -4.50 -13.79
C PHE A 158 -17.30 -4.80 -15.03
N ARG A 159 -18.44 -4.13 -15.17
CA ARG A 159 -19.18 -4.08 -16.42
C ARG A 159 -18.38 -3.33 -17.48
N GLU A 160 -18.59 -3.64 -18.74
CA GLU A 160 -17.77 -3.15 -19.86
C GLU A 160 -17.80 -1.63 -20.00
N GLU A 161 -18.92 -0.99 -19.70
CA GLU A 161 -19.08 0.47 -19.72
C GLU A 161 -18.14 1.19 -18.77
N PHE A 162 -17.73 0.57 -17.67
CA PHE A 162 -16.79 1.15 -16.69
C PHE A 162 -15.33 0.92 -17.06
N GLY A 163 -15.05 0.19 -18.14
CA GLY A 163 -13.69 -0.09 -18.59
C GLY A 163 -12.94 -1.08 -17.70
N ASN A 164 -11.61 -1.08 -17.81
CA ASN A 164 -10.70 -1.92 -17.03
C ASN A 164 -10.97 -3.44 -17.15
N PRO A 165 -10.93 -4.01 -18.35
CA PRO A 165 -11.10 -5.44 -18.54
C PRO A 165 -10.03 -6.20 -17.72
N GLY A 166 -10.45 -7.24 -17.02
CA GLY A 166 -9.57 -8.04 -16.14
C GLY A 166 -9.42 -7.50 -14.72
N VAL A 167 -9.96 -6.33 -14.41
CA VAL A 167 -10.01 -5.78 -13.04
C VAL A 167 -11.37 -6.05 -12.42
N GLY A 168 -11.38 -6.42 -11.15
CA GLY A 168 -12.62 -6.64 -10.41
C GLY A 168 -12.42 -6.65 -8.90
N ARG A 169 -13.52 -6.77 -8.18
CA ARG A 169 -13.49 -6.85 -6.71
C ARG A 169 -13.12 -8.24 -6.24
N ILE A 170 -12.39 -8.29 -5.14
CA ILE A 170 -11.91 -9.51 -4.50
C ILE A 170 -13.01 -10.05 -3.59
N LEU A 171 -13.47 -11.27 -3.87
CA LEU A 171 -14.41 -12.01 -3.05
C LEU A 171 -13.70 -13.21 -2.42
N VAL A 172 -13.69 -13.30 -1.08
CA VAL A 172 -12.95 -14.33 -0.36
C VAL A 172 -13.89 -15.30 0.33
N SER A 173 -13.64 -16.59 0.15
CA SER A 173 -14.25 -17.65 0.96
C SER A 173 -13.16 -18.29 1.81
N THR A 174 -13.33 -18.29 3.14
CA THR A 174 -12.35 -18.87 4.06
C THR A 174 -12.43 -20.38 4.06
N VAL A 175 -11.29 -21.05 4.17
CA VAL A 175 -11.16 -22.51 4.21
C VAL A 175 -10.41 -22.89 5.50
N GLY A 176 -10.84 -23.95 6.15
CA GLY A 176 -10.11 -24.53 7.29
C GLY A 176 -10.35 -23.87 8.66
N ASN A 177 -11.09 -22.76 8.74
CA ASN A 177 -11.49 -22.18 10.02
C ASN A 177 -12.97 -22.52 10.32
N PRO A 178 -13.26 -23.54 11.14
CA PRO A 178 -14.65 -23.95 11.42
C PRO A 178 -15.42 -22.98 12.30
N TRP A 179 -14.74 -22.05 12.95
CA TRP A 179 -15.32 -21.09 13.88
C TRP A 179 -15.69 -19.76 13.23
N PHE A 180 -15.10 -19.45 12.09
CA PHE A 180 -15.36 -18.22 11.36
C PHE A 180 -15.34 -18.48 9.85
N VAL A 181 -16.54 -18.67 9.29
CA VAL A 181 -16.72 -19.00 7.87
C VAL A 181 -17.22 -17.77 7.12
N LEU A 182 -16.43 -17.34 6.16
CA LEU A 182 -16.81 -16.34 5.16
C LEU A 182 -17.09 -17.05 3.83
N LEU A 183 -18.17 -16.68 3.16
CA LEU A 183 -18.52 -17.19 1.85
C LEU A 183 -18.71 -16.01 0.88
N ARG A 184 -17.82 -15.92 -0.13
CA ARG A 184 -17.79 -14.82 -1.11
C ARG A 184 -17.87 -13.44 -0.45
N TYR A 185 -17.12 -13.28 0.64
CA TYR A 185 -17.04 -12.03 1.39
C TYR A 185 -16.33 -10.97 0.54
N ASP A 186 -16.99 -9.84 0.31
CA ASP A 186 -16.40 -8.68 -0.34
C ASP A 186 -15.48 -7.95 0.63
N VAL A 187 -14.19 -8.02 0.38
CA VAL A 187 -13.17 -7.34 1.21
C VAL A 187 -13.08 -5.84 0.93
N GLY A 188 -13.76 -5.36 -0.11
CA GLY A 188 -13.76 -3.97 -0.53
C GLY A 188 -12.54 -3.55 -1.34
N ASP A 189 -11.70 -4.50 -1.78
CA ASP A 189 -10.49 -4.25 -2.55
C ASP A 189 -10.61 -4.79 -3.98
N LEU A 190 -9.83 -4.23 -4.88
CA LEU A 190 -9.80 -4.55 -6.30
C LEU A 190 -8.48 -5.22 -6.68
N ALA A 191 -8.53 -6.13 -7.64
CA ALA A 191 -7.35 -6.78 -8.20
C ALA A 191 -7.44 -6.92 -9.72
N SER A 192 -6.28 -7.00 -10.37
CA SER A 192 -6.14 -7.32 -11.79
C SER A 192 -5.75 -8.79 -11.97
N ILE A 193 -6.54 -9.55 -12.74
CA ILE A 193 -6.29 -10.97 -12.99
C ILE A 193 -5.13 -11.14 -13.95
N ASN A 194 -4.21 -12.03 -13.59
CA ASN A 194 -3.13 -12.42 -14.48
C ASN A 194 -3.59 -13.54 -15.44
N THR A 195 -3.53 -13.26 -16.74
CA THR A 195 -3.92 -14.20 -17.81
C THR A 195 -2.76 -15.05 -18.33
N ILE A 196 -1.51 -14.80 -17.89
CA ILE A 196 -0.34 -15.56 -18.32
C ILE A 196 -0.36 -16.95 -17.66
N ALA A 197 -0.24 -18.01 -18.46
CA ALA A 197 -0.45 -19.38 -18.00
C ALA A 197 0.52 -19.85 -16.89
N ARG A 198 1.78 -19.37 -16.86
CA ARG A 198 2.78 -19.81 -15.87
C ARG A 198 3.56 -18.61 -15.32
N CYS A 199 3.74 -18.59 -13.99
CA CYS A 199 4.62 -17.62 -13.37
C CYS A 199 6.10 -18.08 -13.49
N PRO A 200 7.05 -17.18 -13.77
CA PRO A 200 8.47 -17.52 -13.78
C PRO A 200 8.98 -18.09 -12.45
N CYS A 201 8.31 -17.82 -11.32
CA CYS A 201 8.67 -18.39 -10.01
C CYS A 201 8.38 -19.90 -9.88
N GLY A 202 7.70 -20.52 -10.87
CA GLY A 202 7.34 -21.94 -10.91
C GLY A 202 6.08 -22.33 -10.15
N ARG A 203 5.45 -21.43 -9.38
CA ARG A 203 4.17 -21.70 -8.72
C ARG A 203 3.04 -21.69 -9.73
N SER A 204 2.16 -22.72 -9.66
CA SER A 204 1.05 -22.90 -10.59
C SER A 204 -0.31 -23.09 -9.91
N GLU A 205 -0.34 -23.21 -8.59
CA GLU A 205 -1.56 -23.46 -7.83
C GLU A 205 -2.28 -22.16 -7.44
N GLY A 206 -3.62 -22.22 -7.42
CA GLY A 206 -4.49 -21.14 -7.02
C GLY A 206 -4.58 -19.98 -8.02
N LEU A 207 -5.36 -18.99 -7.67
CA LEU A 207 -5.51 -17.78 -8.45
C LEU A 207 -4.21 -16.96 -8.40
N ARG A 208 -3.83 -16.41 -9.54
CA ARG A 208 -2.74 -15.46 -9.66
C ARG A 208 -3.29 -14.12 -10.16
N ILE A 209 -2.87 -13.05 -9.50
CA ILE A 209 -3.20 -11.69 -9.89
C ILE A 209 -1.91 -10.92 -10.21
N ASP A 210 -2.02 -9.93 -11.09
CA ASP A 210 -0.89 -9.06 -11.44
C ASP A 210 -0.66 -7.99 -10.37
N SER A 211 -1.76 -7.40 -9.88
CA SER A 211 -1.71 -6.29 -8.94
C SER A 211 -2.95 -6.24 -8.05
N ILE A 212 -2.76 -5.68 -6.87
CA ILE A 212 -3.82 -5.08 -6.07
C ILE A 212 -4.06 -3.69 -6.66
N GLU A 213 -5.33 -3.37 -6.97
CA GLU A 213 -5.72 -2.15 -7.66
C GLU A 213 -6.14 -1.00 -6.71
N GLY A 214 -6.09 -1.26 -5.40
CA GLY A 214 -6.59 -0.37 -4.35
C GLY A 214 -8.00 -0.74 -3.91
N ARG A 215 -8.61 0.10 -3.08
CA ARG A 215 -9.97 -0.12 -2.56
C ARG A 215 -11.03 0.37 -3.53
N PHE A 216 -12.18 -0.31 -3.54
CA PHE A 216 -13.33 0.15 -4.32
C PHE A 216 -13.76 1.58 -3.93
N ARG A 217 -13.76 1.91 -2.65
CA ARG A 217 -14.07 3.26 -2.17
C ARG A 217 -13.07 4.35 -2.57
N ASP A 218 -11.89 3.97 -3.06
CA ASP A 218 -10.80 4.88 -3.44
C ASP A 218 -10.69 5.06 -4.96
N ILE A 219 -11.64 4.50 -5.73
CA ILE A 219 -11.73 4.75 -7.17
C ILE A 219 -12.14 6.20 -7.44
N THR A 220 -11.80 6.63 -8.63
CA THR A 220 -12.31 7.85 -9.27
C THR A 220 -12.85 7.50 -10.66
N PHE A 221 -13.47 8.45 -11.35
CA PHE A 221 -13.98 8.24 -12.70
C PHE A 221 -13.35 9.23 -13.66
N ASP A 222 -13.05 8.80 -14.88
CA ASP A 222 -12.65 9.72 -15.94
C ASP A 222 -13.87 10.52 -16.48
N THR A 223 -13.61 11.45 -17.40
CA THR A 223 -14.66 12.30 -17.99
C THR A 223 -15.68 11.54 -18.84
N LYS A 224 -15.46 10.25 -19.09
CA LYS A 224 -16.36 9.32 -19.80
C LYS A 224 -17.10 8.37 -18.86
N GLY A 225 -16.91 8.52 -17.53
CA GLY A 225 -17.50 7.66 -16.53
C GLY A 225 -16.79 6.30 -16.33
N ARG A 226 -15.60 6.12 -16.88
CA ARG A 226 -14.82 4.88 -16.70
C ARG A 226 -14.05 4.95 -15.39
N VAL A 227 -13.96 3.81 -14.71
CA VAL A 227 -13.22 3.70 -13.44
C VAL A 227 -11.73 3.96 -13.65
N VAL A 228 -11.16 4.75 -12.76
CA VAL A 228 -9.72 4.92 -12.57
C VAL A 228 -9.38 4.37 -11.19
N THR A 229 -8.70 3.23 -11.15
CA THR A 229 -8.24 2.60 -9.91
C THR A 229 -7.07 3.37 -9.28
N LEU A 230 -6.81 3.15 -8.00
CA LEU A 230 -5.65 3.74 -7.34
C LEU A 230 -4.35 3.33 -8.01
N LYS A 231 -4.21 2.06 -8.40
CA LYS A 231 -3.03 1.55 -9.12
C LYS A 231 -2.82 2.29 -10.44
N ARG A 232 -3.88 2.48 -11.22
CA ARG A 232 -3.80 3.20 -12.51
C ARG A 232 -3.39 4.67 -12.34
N LEU A 233 -3.86 5.33 -11.27
CA LEU A 233 -3.42 6.68 -10.91
C LEU A 233 -1.95 6.68 -10.51
N ASP A 234 -1.53 5.74 -9.69
CA ASP A 234 -0.14 5.60 -9.22
C ASP A 234 0.83 5.34 -10.38
N ASP A 235 0.45 4.47 -11.32
CA ASP A 235 1.23 4.22 -12.55
C ASP A 235 1.40 5.48 -13.41
N ALA A 236 0.35 6.27 -13.53
CA ALA A 236 0.42 7.52 -14.28
C ALA A 236 1.37 8.55 -13.63
N LEU A 237 1.49 8.52 -12.31
CA LEU A 237 2.35 9.43 -11.53
C LEU A 237 3.78 8.90 -11.33
N GLU A 238 4.04 7.63 -11.64
CA GLU A 238 5.37 7.01 -11.51
C GLU A 238 6.51 7.84 -12.13
N PRO A 239 6.37 8.43 -13.34
CA PRO A 239 7.46 9.18 -13.97
C PRO A 239 7.85 10.48 -13.24
N VAL A 240 7.10 10.93 -12.25
CA VAL A 240 7.37 12.18 -11.52
C VAL A 240 8.31 11.91 -10.35
N ASP A 241 9.61 11.89 -10.62
CA ASP A 241 10.67 11.50 -9.66
C ASP A 241 10.69 12.30 -8.36
N ALA A 242 10.39 13.58 -8.45
CA ALA A 242 10.42 14.47 -7.30
C ALA A 242 9.19 14.38 -6.39
N LEU A 243 8.16 13.64 -6.81
CA LEU A 243 6.93 13.49 -6.04
C LEU A 243 7.18 12.58 -4.82
N LEU A 244 6.82 13.05 -3.63
CA LEU A 244 6.99 12.32 -2.38
C LEU A 244 5.70 11.63 -1.93
N THR A 245 4.58 12.32 -2.08
CA THR A 245 3.25 11.78 -1.80
C THR A 245 2.20 12.59 -2.55
N TYR A 246 1.00 12.04 -2.69
CA TYR A 246 -0.12 12.69 -3.35
C TYR A 246 -1.46 12.26 -2.74
N LYS A 247 -2.49 13.06 -3.05
CA LYS A 247 -3.89 12.72 -2.83
C LYS A 247 -4.73 13.34 -3.93
N VAL A 248 -5.53 12.53 -4.60
CA VAL A 248 -6.47 13.01 -5.62
C VAL A 248 -7.90 12.86 -5.10
N VAL A 249 -8.64 13.96 -5.14
CA VAL A 249 -10.06 14.00 -4.76
C VAL A 249 -10.88 14.36 -5.98
N GLN A 250 -11.78 13.49 -6.40
CA GLN A 250 -12.81 13.85 -7.35
C GLN A 250 -13.97 14.52 -6.60
N THR A 251 -14.05 15.84 -6.70
CA THR A 251 -15.00 16.67 -5.96
C THR A 251 -16.38 16.77 -6.59
N ALA A 252 -16.47 16.51 -7.92
CA ALA A 252 -17.70 16.39 -8.69
C ALA A 252 -17.40 15.61 -9.99
N PRO A 253 -18.40 15.21 -10.80
CA PRO A 253 -18.14 14.69 -12.13
C PRO A 253 -17.23 15.63 -12.92
N GLN A 254 -16.12 15.11 -13.47
CA GLN A 254 -15.10 15.86 -14.24
C GLN A 254 -14.31 16.92 -13.46
N HIS A 255 -14.46 17.05 -12.14
CA HIS A 255 -13.69 17.98 -11.30
C HIS A 255 -12.81 17.23 -10.32
N TYR A 256 -11.51 17.58 -10.32
CA TYR A 256 -10.49 16.89 -9.53
C TYR A 256 -9.58 17.89 -8.85
N THR A 257 -9.29 17.64 -7.59
CA THR A 257 -8.26 18.39 -6.86
C THR A 257 -7.14 17.43 -6.48
N MET A 258 -5.93 17.74 -6.90
CA MET A 258 -4.74 17.00 -6.50
C MET A 258 -3.94 17.80 -5.48
N TYR A 259 -3.70 17.18 -4.35
CA TYR A 259 -2.77 17.63 -3.33
C TYR A 259 -1.48 16.83 -3.45
N TYR A 260 -0.32 17.49 -3.31
CA TYR A 260 0.96 16.78 -3.41
C TYR A 260 2.05 17.39 -2.55
N GLU A 261 3.02 16.56 -2.19
CA GLU A 261 4.30 16.96 -1.62
C GLU A 261 5.42 16.52 -2.56
N ALA A 262 6.40 17.39 -2.79
CA ALA A 262 7.57 17.12 -3.63
C ALA A 262 8.85 17.52 -2.92
N GLU A 263 9.98 16.98 -3.38
CA GLU A 263 11.32 17.32 -2.89
C GLU A 263 11.58 18.83 -2.98
N THR A 264 12.34 19.35 -2.01
CA THR A 264 12.68 20.78 -1.95
C THR A 264 13.44 21.19 -3.22
N GLY A 265 12.98 22.25 -3.87
CA GLY A 265 13.57 22.74 -5.14
C GLY A 265 12.94 22.16 -6.40
N ALA A 266 12.23 21.05 -6.34
CA ALA A 266 11.59 20.40 -7.48
C ALA A 266 10.09 20.73 -7.63
N ARG A 267 9.51 21.47 -6.68
CA ARG A 267 8.06 21.76 -6.67
C ARG A 267 7.54 22.42 -7.95
N GLY A 268 8.30 23.37 -8.49
CA GLY A 268 7.92 24.06 -9.74
C GLY A 268 7.87 23.14 -10.95
N ASN A 269 8.84 22.24 -11.09
CA ASN A 269 8.89 21.27 -12.17
C ASN A 269 7.76 20.24 -12.07
N SER A 270 7.48 19.74 -10.85
CA SER A 270 6.38 18.80 -10.63
C SER A 270 5.02 19.45 -10.94
N ALA A 271 4.80 20.69 -10.51
CA ALA A 271 3.56 21.42 -10.78
C ALA A 271 3.28 21.61 -12.30
N ASN A 272 4.33 21.68 -13.12
CA ASN A 272 4.18 21.87 -14.56
C ASN A 272 3.77 20.60 -15.32
N VAL A 273 4.14 19.41 -14.84
CA VAL A 273 3.88 18.14 -15.55
C VAL A 273 2.62 17.43 -15.05
N LEU A 274 2.23 17.66 -13.80
CA LEU A 274 1.08 16.99 -13.18
C LEU A 274 -0.25 17.24 -13.90
N PRO A 275 -0.57 18.49 -14.39
CA PRO A 275 -1.80 18.73 -15.15
C PRO A 275 -1.89 17.85 -16.40
N ASP A 276 -0.80 17.73 -17.18
CA ASP A 276 -0.79 16.97 -18.43
C ASP A 276 -0.98 15.47 -18.17
N ILE A 277 -0.35 14.94 -17.11
CA ILE A 277 -0.54 13.55 -16.68
C ILE A 277 -1.99 13.30 -16.30
N LEU A 278 -2.59 14.17 -15.48
CA LEU A 278 -3.96 14.03 -15.04
C LEU A 278 -4.96 14.22 -16.19
N HIS A 279 -4.71 15.15 -17.12
CA HIS A 279 -5.52 15.27 -18.34
C HIS A 279 -5.41 14.04 -19.26
N THR A 280 -4.27 13.39 -19.29
CA THR A 280 -4.10 12.12 -20.03
C THR A 280 -4.91 11.01 -19.36
N LEU A 281 -4.92 10.95 -18.04
CA LEU A 281 -5.60 9.92 -17.26
C LEU A 281 -7.12 10.12 -17.23
N TYR A 282 -7.57 11.33 -16.92
CA TYR A 282 -8.98 11.64 -16.68
C TYR A 282 -9.71 12.17 -17.93
N GLY A 283 -8.98 12.70 -18.90
CA GLY A 283 -9.52 13.28 -20.12
C GLY A 283 -9.24 14.78 -20.24
N LYS A 284 -9.16 15.26 -21.48
CA LYS A 284 -8.80 16.65 -21.78
C LYS A 284 -9.76 17.70 -21.23
N ASN A 285 -11.02 17.31 -21.00
CA ASN A 285 -12.08 18.19 -20.47
C ASN A 285 -12.17 18.16 -18.93
N ALA A 286 -11.28 17.43 -18.27
CA ALA A 286 -11.24 17.40 -16.81
C ALA A 286 -10.85 18.78 -16.24
N ALA A 287 -11.62 19.29 -15.29
CA ALA A 287 -11.25 20.46 -14.51
C ALA A 287 -10.32 20.00 -13.38
N ILE A 288 -9.05 20.37 -13.45
CA ILE A 288 -8.01 19.90 -12.54
C ILE A 288 -7.44 21.09 -11.78
N GLU A 289 -7.51 21.01 -10.45
CA GLU A 289 -6.84 21.91 -9.53
C GLU A 289 -5.67 21.21 -8.87
N ILE A 290 -4.52 21.87 -8.76
CA ILE A 290 -3.31 21.31 -8.16
C ILE A 290 -2.84 22.22 -7.03
N SER A 291 -2.64 21.63 -5.85
CA SER A 291 -2.16 22.33 -4.66
C SER A 291 -0.96 21.63 -4.04
N SER A 292 0.12 22.37 -3.86
CA SER A 292 1.32 21.90 -3.14
C SER A 292 1.22 22.10 -1.63
N ASN A 293 0.07 22.51 -1.13
CA ASN A 293 -0.09 22.99 0.24
C ASN A 293 -1.13 22.16 0.99
N SER A 294 -0.83 20.91 1.29
CA SER A 294 -1.66 20.17 2.25
C SER A 294 -0.82 19.18 3.01
N ALA A 295 -0.97 19.20 4.31
CA ALA A 295 -0.53 18.09 5.13
C ALA A 295 -1.33 16.85 4.72
N LEU A 296 -0.69 15.93 4.01
CA LEU A 296 -1.24 14.62 3.71
C LEU A 296 -1.14 13.80 4.99
N THR A 297 -2.08 14.00 5.89
CA THR A 297 -2.17 13.32 7.17
C THR A 297 -2.95 12.02 7.03
N PRO A 298 -2.67 11.01 7.87
CA PRO A 298 -3.45 9.79 7.90
C PRO A 298 -4.89 10.04 8.36
N GLU A 299 -5.79 9.14 7.98
CA GLU A 299 -7.15 9.07 8.53
C GLU A 299 -7.11 8.67 10.02
N GLN A 300 -8.25 8.72 10.71
CA GLN A 300 -8.36 8.30 12.13
C GLN A 300 -7.87 6.86 12.38
N SER A 301 -7.90 6.00 11.37
CA SER A 301 -7.35 4.64 11.41
C SER A 301 -5.82 4.59 11.40
N GLY A 302 -5.15 5.72 11.18
CA GLY A 302 -3.71 5.80 10.94
C GLY A 302 -3.30 5.51 9.51
N LYS A 303 -4.25 5.24 8.60
CA LYS A 303 -4.00 4.89 7.19
C LYS A 303 -4.09 6.10 6.29
N PHE A 304 -3.27 6.11 5.22
CA PHE A 304 -3.29 7.15 4.21
C PHE A 304 -4.26 6.81 3.08
N ARG A 305 -5.08 7.77 2.69
CA ARG A 305 -5.99 7.63 1.57
C ARG A 305 -5.52 8.48 0.41
N LEU A 306 -5.00 7.84 -0.64
CA LEU A 306 -4.36 8.52 -1.77
C LEU A 306 -5.33 8.99 -2.85
N ALA A 307 -6.53 8.39 -2.93
CA ALA A 307 -7.55 8.81 -3.87
C ALA A 307 -8.96 8.60 -3.29
N HIS A 308 -9.93 9.39 -3.70
CA HIS A 308 -11.35 9.10 -3.49
C HIS A 308 -12.24 10.01 -4.35
N THR A 309 -13.48 9.60 -4.51
CA THR A 309 -14.56 10.43 -5.09
C THR A 309 -15.58 10.78 -4.03
N VAL A 310 -16.20 11.96 -4.15
CA VAL A 310 -17.41 12.34 -3.40
C VAL A 310 -18.68 11.98 -4.16
N CYS A 311 -18.57 11.52 -5.42
CA CYS A 311 -19.71 11.02 -6.17
C CYS A 311 -20.24 9.72 -5.54
N GLU A 312 -21.55 9.53 -5.53
CA GLU A 312 -22.14 8.30 -5.02
C GLU A 312 -21.67 7.08 -5.83
N LEU A 313 -21.28 6.03 -5.11
CA LEU A 313 -20.85 4.76 -5.67
C LEU A 313 -21.97 3.73 -5.50
N HIS A 314 -22.61 3.35 -6.60
CA HIS A 314 -23.61 2.26 -6.62
C HIS A 314 -22.92 0.98 -7.09
N ASP A 315 -22.36 0.22 -6.16
CA ASP A 315 -21.56 -0.98 -6.48
C ASP A 315 -22.34 -2.05 -7.25
N VAL A 316 -23.67 -2.17 -7.02
CA VAL A 316 -24.55 -3.08 -7.76
C VAL A 316 -24.61 -2.73 -9.26
N GLU A 317 -24.39 -1.48 -9.62
CA GLU A 317 -24.41 -1.03 -11.02
C GLU A 317 -23.05 -1.15 -11.69
N ILE A 318 -21.97 -1.21 -10.95
CA ILE A 318 -20.59 -1.18 -11.46
C ILE A 318 -20.05 -2.57 -11.76
N PHE A 319 -20.42 -3.60 -10.98
CA PHE A 319 -19.94 -4.97 -11.16
C PHE A 319 -20.91 -5.87 -11.95
N LYS A 320 -20.34 -6.91 -12.60
CA LYS A 320 -21.09 -7.94 -13.35
C LYS A 320 -21.91 -8.84 -12.44
#